data_b47a4191fa39d1998c0d2a9209a6af3f
#
_entry.id   b47a4191fa39d1998c0d2a9209a6af3f
#
_cell.length_a   1.000
_cell.length_b   1.000
_cell.length_c   1.000
_cell.angle_alpha   90.00
_cell.angle_beta   90.00
_cell.angle_gamma   90.00
#
_symmetry.space_group_name_H-M   'P 1'
#
loop_
_entity.id
_entity.type
_entity.pdbx_description
1 polymer ?
#
loop_
_entity_poly.entity_id
_entity_poly.type
_entity_poly.pdbx_seq_one_letter_code
_entity_poly.pdbx_strand_id
1 'polypeptide(L)'
;MAAERRGCVIPADGQANRKREEPAAKAKPFSISKRVVWEAYKEVRANKGAPGVDGKSLEDFEGDLKGNLYKIWNRMSSGSYFPPPVKRVEIPKGDGKTRPLGIPTVADRVAQMVAKKYLEPEVEPQFHPDSYGYRPNKSATDAVGTARERCWKYSWVVDLDIKGFFDNIDHGLMMRAVRKHTECQWVLLYAERWLKAPVMLPDGTIQERVKGTPQGGVVSPLLANIFLHHAFDVWMRENYPDIRWERYADDILVHCVSEKQAKYILRAIETRLEACKLELNKEKTRIVFCKDGNRKGGYPNESLDFLGFTFRPRIVMNKRGKTFISFAPAVSRKALKMMSRVVRSWHLGRRSDLSMKGLASLVNPVVRGWINYYGSYHPSALFPLYAQLTSQQVRWAKRKYKKMRSYRKAKEWIERYSHRENSLFAHWRWWYRTGGGITRAV
;
A
#
# COMPACT_ATOMS: atom_id res chain seq x y z
N MET A 1 -70.12 70.93 -43.71
CA MET A 1 -68.79 71.04 -42.96
C MET A 1 -68.49 69.72 -42.32
N ALA A 2 -67.78 68.86 -43.01
CA ALA A 2 -67.39 67.53 -42.53
C ALA A 2 -65.87 67.42 -42.75
N ALA A 3 -65.12 67.17 -41.66
CA ALA A 3 -63.65 66.99 -41.67
C ALA A 3 -63.32 65.51 -41.89
N GLU A 4 -62.62 65.26 -42.98
CA GLU A 4 -62.03 63.95 -43.29
C GLU A 4 -60.90 63.57 -42.27
N ARG A 5 -60.98 62.42 -41.68
CA ARG A 5 -59.87 61.80 -40.96
C ARG A 5 -59.27 60.71 -41.88
N ARG A 6 -58.04 60.96 -42.29
CA ARG A 6 -57.19 59.97 -43.00
C ARG A 6 -56.75 58.91 -42.04
N GLY A 7 -57.08 57.66 -42.31
CA GLY A 7 -56.52 56.50 -41.60
C GLY A 7 -55.14 56.17 -42.12
N CYS A 8 -54.23 56.02 -41.20
CA CYS A 8 -52.85 55.57 -41.45
C CYS A 8 -52.81 54.02 -41.43
N VAL A 9 -52.48 53.43 -42.57
CA VAL A 9 -52.28 51.97 -42.71
C VAL A 9 -50.90 51.67 -42.28
N ILE A 10 -50.70 50.82 -41.22
CA ILE A 10 -49.44 50.25 -40.78
C ILE A 10 -49.26 48.92 -41.50
N PRO A 11 -48.13 48.65 -42.19
CA PRO A 11 -47.84 47.34 -42.74
C PRO A 11 -47.47 46.35 -41.61
N ALA A 12 -48.11 45.19 -41.60
CA ALA A 12 -47.77 44.08 -40.72
C ALA A 12 -46.49 43.39 -41.24
N ASP A 13 -45.36 43.75 -40.70
CA ASP A 13 -44.12 42.99 -40.89
C ASP A 13 -44.10 41.78 -39.91
N GLY A 14 -44.59 40.65 -40.41
CA GLY A 14 -44.52 39.38 -39.73
C GLY A 14 -43.11 38.77 -39.83
N GLN A 15 -42.16 39.26 -39.05
CA GLN A 15 -40.95 38.51 -38.80
C GLN A 15 -41.22 37.45 -37.75
N ALA A 16 -41.49 36.23 -38.24
CA ALA A 16 -41.47 35.03 -37.45
C ALA A 16 -40.10 34.84 -36.85
N ASN A 17 -39.96 35.15 -35.57
CA ASN A 17 -38.79 34.88 -34.76
C ASN A 17 -38.63 33.36 -34.64
N ARG A 18 -38.01 32.72 -35.66
CA ARG A 18 -37.56 31.34 -35.56
C ARG A 18 -36.51 31.30 -34.48
N LYS A 19 -36.93 30.98 -33.22
CA LYS A 19 -36.04 30.48 -32.19
C LYS A 19 -35.33 29.28 -32.83
N ARG A 20 -34.02 29.44 -33.13
CA ARG A 20 -33.14 28.31 -33.37
C ARG A 20 -33.25 27.43 -32.14
N GLU A 21 -33.95 26.31 -32.25
CA GLU A 21 -33.87 25.23 -31.31
C GLU A 21 -32.38 24.80 -31.30
N GLU A 22 -31.65 25.19 -30.26
CA GLU A 22 -30.35 24.61 -30.01
C GLU A 22 -30.59 23.10 -29.93
N PRO A 23 -29.83 22.28 -30.72
CA PRO A 23 -30.00 20.84 -30.68
C PRO A 23 -29.79 20.41 -29.22
N ALA A 24 -30.82 19.82 -28.62
CA ALA A 24 -30.79 19.32 -27.24
C ALA A 24 -29.45 18.58 -27.03
N ALA A 25 -28.61 19.12 -26.18
CA ALA A 25 -27.28 18.56 -25.91
C ALA A 25 -27.51 17.10 -25.58
N LYS A 26 -27.06 16.18 -26.46
CA LYS A 26 -27.23 14.73 -26.28
C LYS A 26 -26.78 14.39 -24.87
N ALA A 27 -27.74 13.99 -24.03
CA ALA A 27 -27.45 13.61 -22.65
C ALA A 27 -26.30 12.59 -22.65
N LYS A 28 -25.30 12.84 -21.84
CA LYS A 28 -24.15 11.93 -21.77
C LYS A 28 -24.63 10.57 -21.27
N PRO A 29 -24.12 9.45 -21.83
CA PRO A 29 -24.60 8.11 -21.48
C PRO A 29 -24.32 7.76 -20.02
N PHE A 30 -23.30 8.42 -19.38
CA PHE A 30 -22.91 8.12 -18.02
C PHE A 30 -23.03 9.34 -17.10
N SER A 31 -23.76 9.19 -16.00
CA SER A 31 -23.90 10.21 -14.96
C SER A 31 -22.71 10.16 -14.00
N ILE A 32 -21.70 11.00 -14.25
CA ILE A 32 -20.52 11.17 -13.39
C ILE A 32 -20.52 12.60 -12.87
N SER A 33 -20.52 12.77 -11.53
CA SER A 33 -20.48 14.09 -10.91
C SER A 33 -19.12 14.77 -11.10
N LYS A 34 -19.13 16.04 -11.52
CA LYS A 34 -17.92 16.87 -11.58
C LYS A 34 -17.26 17.02 -10.19
N ARG A 35 -18.05 16.99 -9.12
CA ARG A 35 -17.57 17.06 -7.75
C ARG A 35 -16.71 15.85 -7.41
N VAL A 36 -17.10 14.65 -7.82
CA VAL A 36 -16.31 13.42 -7.59
C VAL A 36 -14.97 13.48 -8.33
N VAL A 37 -14.93 14.06 -9.54
CA VAL A 37 -13.66 14.26 -10.28
C VAL A 37 -12.73 15.21 -9.52
N TRP A 38 -13.27 16.29 -8.95
CA TRP A 38 -12.52 17.21 -8.11
C TRP A 38 -11.99 16.54 -6.83
N GLU A 39 -12.80 15.76 -6.15
CA GLU A 39 -12.39 15.02 -4.96
C GLU A 39 -11.32 13.97 -5.28
N ALA A 40 -11.48 13.25 -6.40
CA ALA A 40 -10.48 12.31 -6.90
C ALA A 40 -9.13 12.98 -7.18
N TYR A 41 -9.14 14.16 -7.79
CA TYR A 41 -7.91 14.95 -7.99
C TYR A 41 -7.24 15.30 -6.66
N LYS A 42 -7.99 15.76 -5.64
CA LYS A 42 -7.40 16.11 -4.34
C LYS A 42 -6.67 14.93 -3.69
N GLU A 43 -7.20 13.72 -3.79
CA GLU A 43 -6.55 12.51 -3.28
C GLU A 43 -5.30 12.14 -4.08
N VAL A 44 -5.35 12.25 -5.41
CA VAL A 44 -4.18 12.03 -6.27
C VAL A 44 -3.08 13.04 -5.97
N ARG A 45 -3.44 14.31 -5.76
CA ARG A 45 -2.53 15.38 -5.36
C ARG A 45 -1.84 15.09 -4.03
N ALA A 46 -2.60 14.66 -3.03
CA ALA A 46 -2.08 14.32 -1.70
C ALA A 46 -1.05 13.16 -1.73
N ASN A 47 -1.28 12.19 -2.60
CA ASN A 47 -0.38 11.04 -2.78
C ASN A 47 0.87 11.36 -3.63
N LYS A 48 0.91 12.51 -4.30
CA LYS A 48 2.01 12.90 -5.21
C LYS A 48 2.24 11.83 -6.31
N GLY A 49 3.46 11.59 -6.69
CA GLY A 49 3.85 10.53 -7.60
C GLY A 49 4.54 11.04 -8.87
N ALA A 50 5.31 10.15 -9.51
CA ALA A 50 6.09 10.45 -10.69
C ALA A 50 5.21 10.65 -11.94
N PRO A 51 5.71 11.35 -13.00
CA PRO A 51 5.07 11.47 -14.31
C PRO A 51 4.88 10.11 -14.99
N GLY A 52 3.78 9.96 -15.74
CA GLY A 52 3.52 8.80 -16.59
C GLY A 52 4.25 8.85 -17.91
N VAL A 53 3.66 8.22 -18.97
CA VAL A 53 4.22 8.20 -20.31
C VAL A 53 4.23 9.56 -21.00
N ASP A 54 3.35 10.47 -20.60
CA ASP A 54 3.23 11.82 -21.11
C ASP A 54 4.29 12.79 -20.55
N GLY A 55 5.11 12.34 -19.60
CA GLY A 55 6.13 13.14 -18.93
C GLY A 55 5.60 14.27 -18.06
N LYS A 56 4.27 14.44 -17.95
CA LYS A 56 3.65 15.54 -17.19
C LYS A 56 3.70 15.26 -15.70
N SER A 57 4.30 16.18 -14.95
CA SER A 57 4.27 16.21 -13.49
C SER A 57 2.89 16.63 -12.97
N LEU A 58 2.73 16.60 -11.65
CA LEU A 58 1.52 17.12 -11.01
C LEU A 58 1.39 18.64 -11.19
N GLU A 59 2.50 19.35 -11.11
CA GLU A 59 2.58 20.79 -11.32
C GLU A 59 2.19 21.17 -12.76
N ASP A 60 2.65 20.43 -13.77
CA ASP A 60 2.25 20.63 -15.17
C ASP A 60 0.75 20.40 -15.37
N PHE A 61 0.19 19.39 -14.70
CA PHE A 61 -1.24 19.11 -14.73
C PHE A 61 -2.06 20.25 -14.07
N GLU A 62 -1.55 20.85 -13.00
CA GLU A 62 -2.15 21.98 -12.29
C GLU A 62 -2.11 23.27 -13.10
N GLY A 63 -1.20 23.43 -14.07
CA GLY A 63 -1.13 24.60 -14.95
C GLY A 63 -2.41 24.88 -15.75
N ASP A 64 -3.17 23.83 -16.15
CA ASP A 64 -4.53 23.96 -16.71
C ASP A 64 -5.49 23.01 -15.96
N LEU A 65 -5.57 23.17 -14.65
CA LEU A 65 -6.34 22.26 -13.80
C LEU A 65 -7.80 22.16 -14.22
N LYS A 66 -8.45 23.30 -14.45
CA LYS A 66 -9.89 23.34 -14.83
C LYS A 66 -10.13 22.62 -16.17
N GLY A 67 -9.30 22.90 -17.17
CA GLY A 67 -9.39 22.28 -18.48
C GLY A 67 -9.10 20.77 -18.43
N ASN A 68 -8.09 20.36 -17.69
CA ASN A 68 -7.70 18.96 -17.53
C ASN A 68 -8.79 18.16 -16.81
N LEU A 69 -9.36 18.65 -15.72
CA LEU A 69 -10.45 17.98 -15.01
C LEU A 69 -11.73 17.92 -15.84
N TYR A 70 -12.02 19.01 -16.60
CA TYR A 70 -13.16 19.01 -17.53
C TYR A 70 -12.99 17.95 -18.64
N LYS A 71 -11.80 17.84 -19.23
CA LYS A 71 -11.49 16.81 -20.24
C LYS A 71 -11.72 15.39 -19.70
N ILE A 72 -11.23 15.09 -18.48
CA ILE A 72 -11.44 13.80 -17.82
C ILE A 72 -12.93 13.55 -17.62
N TRP A 73 -13.64 14.46 -16.96
CA TRP A 73 -15.07 14.35 -16.73
C TRP A 73 -15.84 14.14 -18.03
N ASN A 74 -15.56 14.97 -19.05
CA ASN A 74 -16.25 14.94 -20.32
C ASN A 74 -16.08 13.59 -21.03
N ARG A 75 -14.83 13.10 -21.14
CA ARG A 75 -14.53 11.82 -21.79
C ARG A 75 -15.07 10.63 -21.02
N MET A 76 -14.96 10.63 -19.68
CA MET A 76 -15.54 9.57 -18.88
C MET A 76 -17.08 9.53 -18.99
N SER A 77 -17.74 10.69 -18.91
CA SER A 77 -19.20 10.76 -19.00
C SER A 77 -19.74 10.40 -20.39
N SER A 78 -18.96 10.60 -21.44
CA SER A 78 -19.35 10.22 -22.83
C SER A 78 -18.92 8.80 -23.22
N GLY A 79 -18.24 8.06 -22.35
CA GLY A 79 -17.71 6.73 -22.69
C GLY A 79 -16.46 6.76 -23.60
N SER A 80 -15.93 7.93 -23.94
CA SER A 80 -14.79 8.09 -24.86
C SER A 80 -13.42 8.18 -24.16
N TYR A 81 -13.35 7.92 -22.86
CA TYR A 81 -12.08 7.88 -22.15
C TYR A 81 -11.35 6.56 -22.43
N PHE A 82 -10.15 6.65 -22.98
CA PHE A 82 -9.23 5.52 -23.15
C PHE A 82 -7.97 5.80 -22.33
N PRO A 83 -7.57 4.87 -21.43
CA PRO A 83 -6.35 5.03 -20.67
C PRO A 83 -5.13 5.00 -21.59
N PRO A 84 -4.16 5.93 -21.40
CA PRO A 84 -2.90 5.86 -22.10
C PRO A 84 -2.07 4.65 -21.60
N PRO A 85 -1.00 4.26 -22.34
CA PRO A 85 -0.09 3.23 -21.87
C PRO A 85 0.46 3.54 -20.47
N VAL A 86 0.70 2.50 -19.68
CA VAL A 86 1.29 2.62 -18.34
C VAL A 86 2.81 2.57 -18.45
N LYS A 87 3.52 3.55 -17.92
CA LYS A 87 4.99 3.61 -17.94
C LYS A 87 5.58 2.58 -16.98
N ARG A 88 6.34 1.61 -17.48
CA ARG A 88 7.04 0.61 -16.67
C ARG A 88 8.35 1.15 -16.13
N VAL A 89 8.56 1.00 -14.82
CA VAL A 89 9.81 1.32 -14.13
C VAL A 89 10.22 0.12 -13.26
N GLU A 90 11.47 -0.29 -13.33
CA GLU A 90 12.00 -1.38 -12.53
C GLU A 90 12.51 -0.84 -11.18
N ILE A 91 11.88 -1.26 -10.07
CA ILE A 91 12.29 -0.89 -8.71
C ILE A 91 13.14 -2.03 -8.13
N PRO A 92 14.37 -1.75 -7.60
CA PRO A 92 15.20 -2.78 -6.99
C PRO A 92 14.51 -3.42 -5.77
N LYS A 93 14.43 -4.75 -5.73
CA LYS A 93 14.17 -5.53 -4.53
C LYS A 93 15.48 -5.74 -3.78
N GLY A 94 15.43 -5.78 -2.45
CA GLY A 94 16.62 -5.88 -1.61
C GLY A 94 17.46 -7.16 -1.76
N ASP A 95 17.06 -8.08 -2.63
CA ASP A 95 17.67 -9.37 -2.95
C ASP A 95 18.37 -9.39 -4.35
N GLY A 96 18.58 -8.22 -4.96
CA GLY A 96 19.17 -8.09 -6.29
C GLY A 96 18.18 -8.26 -7.43
N LYS A 97 16.93 -8.63 -7.18
CA LYS A 97 15.85 -8.69 -8.16
C LYS A 97 15.18 -7.34 -8.30
N THR A 98 14.46 -7.12 -9.40
CA THR A 98 13.62 -5.94 -9.60
C THR A 98 12.13 -6.28 -9.45
N ARG A 99 11.34 -5.25 -9.22
CA ARG A 99 9.88 -5.31 -9.26
C ARG A 99 9.39 -4.31 -10.30
N PRO A 100 8.63 -4.74 -11.31
CA PRO A 100 8.04 -3.83 -12.25
C PRO A 100 6.96 -2.99 -11.58
N LEU A 101 7.06 -1.67 -11.68
CA LEU A 101 6.03 -0.73 -11.27
C LEU A 101 5.45 -0.07 -12.51
N GLY A 102 4.13 -0.03 -12.61
CA GLY A 102 3.43 0.69 -13.66
C GLY A 102 3.00 2.07 -13.17
N ILE A 103 3.43 3.13 -13.84
CA ILE A 103 3.09 4.51 -13.50
C ILE A 103 2.09 5.06 -14.51
N PRO A 104 0.80 5.18 -14.16
CA PRO A 104 -0.21 5.86 -14.99
C PRO A 104 0.07 7.37 -15.05
N THR A 105 -0.44 8.05 -16.08
CA THR A 105 -0.41 9.52 -16.14
C THR A 105 -1.21 10.14 -15.00
N VAL A 106 -0.98 11.42 -14.69
CA VAL A 106 -1.74 12.13 -13.65
C VAL A 106 -3.23 12.11 -13.98
N ALA A 107 -3.60 12.36 -15.24
CA ALA A 107 -4.98 12.31 -15.71
C ALA A 107 -5.61 10.94 -15.51
N ASP A 108 -4.89 9.86 -15.81
CA ASP A 108 -5.39 8.50 -15.65
C ASP A 108 -5.52 8.10 -14.17
N ARG A 109 -4.61 8.55 -13.31
CA ARG A 109 -4.75 8.38 -11.85
C ARG A 109 -6.03 9.02 -11.31
N VAL A 110 -6.38 10.23 -11.80
CA VAL A 110 -7.63 10.91 -11.44
C VAL A 110 -8.83 10.12 -11.96
N ALA A 111 -8.81 9.65 -13.19
CA ALA A 111 -9.90 8.84 -13.78
C ALA A 111 -10.09 7.52 -13.01
N GLN A 112 -9.01 6.81 -12.66
CA GLN A 112 -9.05 5.61 -11.85
C GLN A 112 -9.60 5.88 -10.44
N MET A 113 -9.22 7.01 -9.83
CA MET A 113 -9.74 7.40 -8.52
C MET A 113 -11.23 7.70 -8.56
N VAL A 114 -11.76 8.28 -9.65
CA VAL A 114 -13.21 8.46 -9.84
C VAL A 114 -13.91 7.11 -9.80
N ALA A 115 -13.44 6.12 -10.57
CA ALA A 115 -14.04 4.79 -10.56
C ALA A 115 -13.91 4.08 -9.19
N LYS A 116 -12.75 4.22 -8.55
CA LYS A 116 -12.54 3.69 -7.20
C LYS A 116 -13.57 4.24 -6.21
N LYS A 117 -13.83 5.56 -6.24
CA LYS A 117 -14.81 6.21 -5.35
C LYS A 117 -16.26 5.73 -5.53
N TYR A 118 -16.60 5.21 -6.69
CA TYR A 118 -17.90 4.60 -6.93
C TYR A 118 -17.93 3.12 -6.51
N LEU A 119 -16.89 2.37 -6.80
CA LEU A 119 -16.86 0.93 -6.58
C LEU A 119 -16.52 0.54 -5.12
N GLU A 120 -15.57 1.23 -4.48
CA GLU A 120 -15.08 0.87 -3.16
C GLU A 120 -16.17 0.87 -2.06
N PRO A 121 -17.08 1.86 -1.97
CA PRO A 121 -18.16 1.85 -0.97
C PRO A 121 -19.13 0.67 -1.10
N GLU A 122 -19.33 0.16 -2.31
CA GLU A 122 -20.23 -0.97 -2.58
C GLU A 122 -19.58 -2.32 -2.21
N VAL A 123 -18.25 -2.41 -2.37
CA VAL A 123 -17.49 -3.65 -2.19
C VAL A 123 -16.95 -3.80 -0.76
N GLU A 124 -16.52 -2.70 -0.14
CA GLU A 124 -15.83 -2.71 1.15
C GLU A 124 -16.62 -3.43 2.27
N PRO A 125 -17.95 -3.26 2.42
CA PRO A 125 -18.73 -3.98 3.42
C PRO A 125 -18.81 -5.49 3.20
N GLN A 126 -18.54 -5.96 1.99
CA GLN A 126 -18.64 -7.37 1.62
C GLN A 126 -17.33 -8.13 1.86
N PHE A 127 -16.20 -7.44 1.99
CA PHE A 127 -14.92 -8.08 2.23
C PHE A 127 -14.84 -8.75 3.59
N HIS A 128 -14.16 -9.89 3.63
CA HIS A 128 -13.94 -10.63 4.86
C HIS A 128 -13.21 -9.77 5.92
N PRO A 129 -13.59 -9.84 7.21
CA PRO A 129 -12.95 -9.06 8.28
C PRO A 129 -11.44 -9.26 8.38
N ASP A 130 -10.95 -10.46 8.08
CA ASP A 130 -9.54 -10.85 8.14
C ASP A 130 -8.76 -10.60 6.83
N SER A 131 -9.35 -9.88 5.89
CA SER A 131 -8.65 -9.28 4.75
C SER A 131 -8.24 -7.85 5.10
N TYR A 132 -6.95 -7.53 5.04
CA TYR A 132 -6.39 -6.27 5.57
C TYR A 132 -5.78 -5.35 4.52
N GLY A 133 -5.14 -5.90 3.48
CA GLY A 133 -4.36 -5.11 2.52
C GLY A 133 -5.18 -4.15 1.69
N TYR A 134 -4.70 -2.91 1.54
CA TYR A 134 -5.28 -1.86 0.69
C TYR A 134 -6.74 -1.46 1.02
N ARG A 135 -7.20 -1.73 2.23
CA ARG A 135 -8.56 -1.42 2.68
C ARG A 135 -8.59 -0.21 3.62
N PRO A 136 -9.63 0.63 3.57
CA PRO A 136 -9.80 1.71 4.53
C PRO A 136 -9.93 1.16 5.96
N ASN A 137 -9.37 1.88 6.93
CA ASN A 137 -9.40 1.55 8.36
C ASN A 137 -8.80 0.18 8.74
N LYS A 138 -8.02 -0.45 7.85
CA LYS A 138 -7.25 -1.67 8.11
C LYS A 138 -5.75 -1.38 7.97
N SER A 139 -4.95 -1.96 8.84
CA SER A 139 -3.50 -1.76 8.82
C SER A 139 -2.72 -3.06 8.79
N ALA A 140 -1.47 -2.97 8.36
CA ALA A 140 -0.55 -4.11 8.41
C ALA A 140 -0.26 -4.56 9.86
N THR A 141 -0.26 -3.62 10.81
CA THR A 141 -0.10 -3.94 12.25
C THR A 141 -1.28 -4.72 12.79
N ASP A 142 -2.51 -4.45 12.34
CA ASP A 142 -3.69 -5.24 12.74
C ASP A 142 -3.58 -6.68 12.22
N ALA A 143 -3.17 -6.88 10.96
CA ALA A 143 -2.93 -8.20 10.40
C ALA A 143 -1.86 -8.98 11.19
N VAL A 144 -0.74 -8.32 11.53
CA VAL A 144 0.33 -8.93 12.36
C VAL A 144 -0.17 -9.25 13.76
N GLY A 145 -1.05 -8.41 14.35
CA GLY A 145 -1.68 -8.65 15.65
C GLY A 145 -2.55 -9.90 15.62
N THR A 146 -3.41 -10.02 14.61
CA THR A 146 -4.27 -11.20 14.40
C THR A 146 -3.44 -12.46 14.18
N ALA A 147 -2.42 -12.40 13.31
CA ALA A 147 -1.49 -13.51 13.10
C ALA A 147 -0.82 -13.96 14.39
N ARG A 148 -0.35 -13.01 15.22
CA ARG A 148 0.27 -13.30 16.52
C ARG A 148 -0.67 -14.05 17.46
N GLU A 149 -1.91 -13.59 17.61
CA GLU A 149 -2.90 -14.23 18.48
C GLU A 149 -3.27 -15.64 17.99
N ARG A 150 -3.36 -15.83 16.68
CA ARG A 150 -3.65 -17.12 16.08
C ARG A 150 -2.48 -18.09 16.20
N CYS A 151 -1.24 -17.63 16.01
CA CYS A 151 -0.05 -18.44 16.24
C CYS A 151 0.07 -18.96 17.68
N TRP A 152 -0.57 -18.30 18.67
CA TRP A 152 -0.64 -18.83 20.04
C TRP A 152 -1.68 -19.93 20.22
N LYS A 153 -2.74 -19.91 19.42
CA LYS A 153 -3.86 -20.88 19.51
C LYS A 153 -3.61 -22.11 18.63
N TYR A 154 -3.01 -21.91 17.46
CA TYR A 154 -2.80 -22.96 16.46
C TYR A 154 -1.33 -23.34 16.38
N SER A 155 -1.08 -24.64 16.24
CA SER A 155 0.29 -25.17 16.24
C SER A 155 0.98 -25.07 14.87
N TRP A 156 0.21 -24.89 13.80
CA TRP A 156 0.70 -24.88 12.43
C TRP A 156 0.18 -23.70 11.64
N VAL A 157 1.01 -23.17 10.77
CA VAL A 157 0.65 -22.11 9.84
C VAL A 157 1.09 -22.48 8.43
N VAL A 158 0.20 -22.33 7.47
CA VAL A 158 0.56 -22.36 6.05
C VAL A 158 0.83 -20.92 5.62
N ASP A 159 2.08 -20.62 5.25
CA ASP A 159 2.55 -19.35 4.72
C ASP A 159 2.51 -19.44 3.19
N LEU A 160 1.56 -18.74 2.56
CA LEU A 160 1.26 -18.83 1.13
C LEU A 160 1.84 -17.63 0.37
N ASP A 161 2.56 -17.89 -0.72
CA ASP A 161 3.04 -16.87 -1.69
C ASP A 161 2.45 -17.19 -3.06
N ILE A 162 1.65 -16.28 -3.63
CA ILE A 162 1.10 -16.43 -4.97
C ILE A 162 2.13 -15.90 -5.98
N LYS A 163 2.48 -16.71 -6.98
CA LYS A 163 3.50 -16.38 -7.98
C LYS A 163 3.04 -15.25 -8.89
N GLY A 164 3.67 -14.07 -8.76
CA GLY A 164 3.39 -12.93 -9.63
C GLY A 164 1.92 -12.54 -9.68
N PHE A 165 1.25 -12.50 -8.54
CA PHE A 165 -0.21 -12.33 -8.45
C PHE A 165 -0.76 -11.23 -9.35
N PHE A 166 -0.26 -9.99 -9.21
CA PHE A 166 -0.73 -8.85 -10.02
C PHE A 166 -0.53 -9.03 -11.52
N ASP A 167 0.49 -9.77 -11.93
CA ASP A 167 0.85 -9.97 -13.34
C ASP A 167 0.08 -11.13 -13.98
N ASN A 168 -0.54 -12.01 -13.16
CA ASN A 168 -1.17 -13.24 -13.63
C ASN A 168 -2.70 -13.27 -13.50
N ILE A 169 -3.34 -12.22 -12.98
CA ILE A 169 -4.80 -12.17 -12.87
C ILE A 169 -5.45 -12.30 -14.25
N ASP A 170 -6.31 -13.29 -14.43
CA ASP A 170 -7.09 -13.47 -15.67
C ASP A 170 -8.16 -12.38 -15.79
N HIS A 171 -8.18 -11.66 -16.92
CA HIS A 171 -9.12 -10.53 -17.14
C HIS A 171 -10.57 -10.98 -17.17
N GLY A 172 -10.86 -12.15 -17.75
CA GLY A 172 -12.22 -12.70 -17.81
C GLY A 172 -12.77 -13.02 -16.42
N LEU A 173 -11.96 -13.69 -15.57
CA LEU A 173 -12.33 -14.00 -14.19
C LEU A 173 -12.43 -12.72 -13.35
N MET A 174 -11.53 -11.75 -13.55
CA MET A 174 -11.60 -10.45 -12.87
C MET A 174 -12.90 -9.73 -13.20
N MET A 175 -13.27 -9.62 -14.47
CA MET A 175 -14.50 -8.94 -14.87
C MET A 175 -15.77 -9.69 -14.39
N ARG A 176 -15.72 -11.02 -14.31
CA ARG A 176 -16.79 -11.81 -13.65
C ARG A 176 -16.90 -11.47 -12.16
N ALA A 177 -15.78 -11.32 -11.47
CA ALA A 177 -15.77 -10.92 -10.05
C ALA A 177 -16.33 -9.50 -9.87
N VAL A 178 -15.89 -8.52 -10.66
CA VAL A 178 -16.37 -7.13 -10.57
C VAL A 178 -17.87 -7.03 -10.83
N ARG A 179 -18.41 -7.76 -11.84
CA ARG A 179 -19.85 -7.78 -12.13
C ARG A 179 -20.73 -8.32 -11.01
N LYS A 180 -20.17 -9.05 -10.05
CA LYS A 180 -20.92 -9.48 -8.85
C LYS A 180 -21.15 -8.34 -7.85
N HIS A 181 -20.41 -7.25 -7.97
CA HIS A 181 -20.47 -6.15 -7.03
C HIS A 181 -21.08 -4.87 -7.59
N THR A 182 -21.14 -4.72 -8.91
CA THR A 182 -21.74 -3.53 -9.52
C THR A 182 -22.31 -3.82 -10.89
N GLU A 183 -23.47 -3.21 -11.18
CA GLU A 183 -24.09 -3.17 -12.51
C GLU A 183 -23.78 -1.87 -13.25
N CYS A 184 -23.05 -0.96 -12.65
CA CYS A 184 -22.71 0.34 -13.19
C CYS A 184 -21.89 0.20 -14.48
N GLN A 185 -22.51 0.43 -15.64
CA GLN A 185 -21.95 0.17 -16.96
C GLN A 185 -20.63 0.90 -17.22
N TRP A 186 -20.51 2.15 -16.77
CA TRP A 186 -19.27 2.89 -16.99
C TRP A 186 -18.13 2.41 -16.09
N VAL A 187 -18.42 1.94 -14.86
CA VAL A 187 -17.41 1.34 -13.97
C VAL A 187 -16.86 0.07 -14.61
N LEU A 188 -17.76 -0.79 -15.12
CA LEU A 188 -17.38 -2.02 -15.83
C LEU A 188 -16.56 -1.72 -17.08
N LEU A 189 -16.98 -0.75 -17.90
CA LEU A 189 -16.29 -0.32 -19.11
C LEU A 189 -14.84 0.12 -18.80
N TYR A 190 -14.67 0.98 -17.79
CA TYR A 190 -13.36 1.51 -17.48
C TYR A 190 -12.47 0.50 -16.73
N ALA A 191 -13.03 -0.35 -15.88
CA ALA A 191 -12.29 -1.46 -15.28
C ALA A 191 -11.68 -2.35 -16.36
N GLU A 192 -12.46 -2.73 -17.39
CA GLU A 192 -11.96 -3.53 -18.50
C GLU A 192 -10.88 -2.81 -19.31
N ARG A 193 -11.06 -1.50 -19.60
CA ARG A 193 -10.07 -0.70 -20.32
C ARG A 193 -8.75 -0.58 -19.54
N TRP A 194 -8.78 -0.40 -18.22
CA TRP A 194 -7.56 -0.35 -17.39
C TRP A 194 -6.88 -1.70 -17.30
N LEU A 195 -7.61 -2.81 -17.28
CA LEU A 195 -7.01 -4.14 -17.33
C LEU A 195 -6.26 -4.38 -18.64
N LYS A 196 -6.84 -3.92 -19.75
CA LYS A 196 -6.27 -4.05 -21.10
C LYS A 196 -5.29 -2.93 -21.49
N ALA A 197 -5.13 -1.89 -20.65
CA ALA A 197 -4.24 -0.77 -20.95
C ALA A 197 -2.80 -1.28 -21.23
N PRO A 198 -2.19 -0.89 -22.36
CA PRO A 198 -0.85 -1.36 -22.71
C PRO A 198 0.22 -0.81 -21.76
N VAL A 199 1.39 -1.42 -21.80
CA VAL A 199 2.56 -1.05 -21.01
C VAL A 199 3.64 -0.50 -21.93
N MET A 200 4.17 0.67 -21.61
CA MET A 200 5.38 1.18 -22.25
C MET A 200 6.61 0.72 -21.47
N LEU A 201 7.45 -0.07 -22.10
CA LEU A 201 8.71 -0.57 -21.55
C LEU A 201 9.77 0.54 -21.46
N PRO A 202 10.88 0.35 -20.72
CA PRO A 202 11.94 1.37 -20.60
C PRO A 202 12.62 1.76 -21.92
N ASP A 203 12.59 0.88 -22.92
CA ASP A 203 13.10 1.12 -24.27
C ASP A 203 12.10 1.89 -25.19
N GLY A 204 10.91 2.23 -24.67
CA GLY A 204 9.84 2.89 -25.43
C GLY A 204 8.88 1.94 -26.16
N THR A 205 9.15 0.63 -26.17
CA THR A 205 8.26 -0.37 -26.79
C THR A 205 6.93 -0.43 -26.07
N ILE A 206 5.82 -0.49 -26.81
CA ILE A 206 4.47 -0.67 -26.27
C ILE A 206 4.12 -2.15 -26.35
N GLN A 207 3.80 -2.71 -25.20
CA GLN A 207 3.37 -4.11 -25.04
C GLN A 207 1.90 -4.18 -24.64
N GLU A 208 1.11 -4.92 -25.40
CA GLU A 208 -0.28 -5.22 -25.06
C GLU A 208 -0.40 -6.09 -23.80
N ARG A 209 -1.46 -5.88 -23.05
CA ARG A 209 -1.74 -6.62 -21.81
C ARG A 209 -2.93 -7.55 -22.00
N VAL A 210 -2.67 -8.86 -21.92
CA VAL A 210 -3.71 -9.90 -22.01
C VAL A 210 -4.12 -10.50 -20.68
N LYS A 211 -3.35 -10.24 -19.61
CA LYS A 211 -3.60 -10.65 -18.22
C LYS A 211 -2.92 -9.69 -17.25
N GLY A 212 -3.30 -9.76 -15.99
CA GLY A 212 -2.74 -8.96 -14.91
C GLY A 212 -3.31 -7.55 -14.82
N THR A 213 -2.88 -6.83 -13.80
CA THR A 213 -3.18 -5.43 -13.57
C THR A 213 -1.91 -4.67 -13.19
N PRO A 214 -1.75 -3.38 -13.58
CA PRO A 214 -0.53 -2.64 -13.30
C PRO A 214 -0.26 -2.51 -11.80
N GLN A 215 0.92 -2.92 -11.34
CA GLN A 215 1.37 -2.62 -9.98
C GLN A 215 1.68 -1.11 -9.90
N GLY A 216 0.82 -0.34 -9.23
CA GLY A 216 0.92 1.13 -9.12
C GLY A 216 -0.25 1.89 -9.72
N GLY A 217 -1.19 1.23 -10.38
CA GLY A 217 -2.50 1.81 -10.70
C GLY A 217 -3.32 2.09 -9.44
N VAL A 218 -4.14 3.14 -9.46
CA VAL A 218 -4.95 3.56 -8.31
C VAL A 218 -6.08 2.58 -8.01
N VAL A 219 -6.68 2.00 -9.05
CA VAL A 219 -7.79 1.03 -8.94
C VAL A 219 -7.29 -0.41 -8.79
N SER A 220 -6.05 -0.69 -9.19
CA SER A 220 -5.50 -2.06 -9.21
C SER A 220 -5.55 -2.78 -7.86
N PRO A 221 -5.25 -2.14 -6.70
CA PRO A 221 -5.36 -2.79 -5.40
C PRO A 221 -6.78 -3.21 -5.04
N LEU A 222 -7.78 -2.38 -5.40
CA LEU A 222 -9.19 -2.70 -5.17
C LEU A 222 -9.63 -3.89 -6.04
N LEU A 223 -9.29 -3.88 -7.33
CA LEU A 223 -9.56 -4.99 -8.24
C LEU A 223 -8.89 -6.29 -7.77
N ALA A 224 -7.64 -6.22 -7.33
CA ALA A 224 -6.91 -7.35 -6.77
C ALA A 224 -7.61 -7.93 -5.54
N ASN A 225 -8.13 -7.08 -4.64
CA ASN A 225 -8.90 -7.51 -3.49
C ASN A 225 -10.24 -8.13 -3.88
N ILE A 226 -10.95 -7.58 -4.86
CA ILE A 226 -12.19 -8.17 -5.41
C ILE A 226 -11.91 -9.57 -5.97
N PHE A 227 -10.81 -9.74 -6.70
CA PHE A 227 -10.44 -11.04 -7.25
C PHE A 227 -10.20 -12.08 -6.15
N LEU A 228 -9.35 -11.76 -5.17
CA LEU A 228 -9.05 -12.68 -4.06
C LEU A 228 -10.23 -12.90 -3.13
N HIS A 229 -11.13 -11.92 -2.99
CA HIS A 229 -12.37 -12.11 -2.26
C HIS A 229 -13.17 -13.30 -2.81
N HIS A 230 -13.27 -13.44 -4.13
CA HIS A 230 -13.96 -14.59 -4.73
C HIS A 230 -13.09 -15.83 -4.91
N ALA A 231 -11.81 -15.64 -5.24
CA ALA A 231 -10.90 -16.76 -5.47
C ALA A 231 -10.54 -17.48 -4.16
N PHE A 232 -10.45 -16.74 -3.04
CA PHE A 232 -9.98 -17.27 -1.77
C PHE A 232 -10.95 -17.01 -0.61
N ASP A 233 -11.31 -15.76 -0.29
CA ASP A 233 -12.00 -15.41 0.96
C ASP A 233 -13.38 -16.09 1.09
N VAL A 234 -14.23 -15.97 0.05
CA VAL A 234 -15.57 -16.60 0.00
C VAL A 234 -15.44 -18.10 -0.03
N TRP A 235 -14.54 -18.62 -0.86
CA TRP A 235 -14.33 -20.07 -0.97
C TRP A 235 -13.86 -20.70 0.35
N MET A 236 -12.95 -20.05 1.08
CA MET A 236 -12.54 -20.49 2.41
C MET A 236 -13.70 -20.50 3.40
N ARG A 237 -14.50 -19.44 3.41
CA ARG A 237 -15.67 -19.33 4.29
C ARG A 237 -16.71 -20.41 4.02
N GLU A 238 -16.94 -20.77 2.77
CA GLU A 238 -17.97 -21.74 2.38
C GLU A 238 -17.51 -23.20 2.57
N ASN A 239 -16.23 -23.50 2.29
CA ASN A 239 -15.73 -24.88 2.31
C ASN A 239 -14.96 -25.23 3.59
N TYR A 240 -14.42 -24.23 4.30
CA TYR A 240 -13.57 -24.41 5.49
C TYR A 240 -13.86 -23.38 6.58
N PRO A 241 -15.10 -23.26 7.07
CA PRO A 241 -15.54 -22.18 7.98
C PRO A 241 -14.79 -22.16 9.32
N ASP A 242 -14.27 -23.33 9.76
CA ASP A 242 -13.54 -23.48 11.02
C ASP A 242 -12.05 -23.14 10.91
N ILE A 243 -11.52 -23.06 9.69
CA ILE A 243 -10.11 -22.75 9.47
C ILE A 243 -9.92 -21.22 9.47
N ARG A 244 -9.07 -20.75 10.38
CA ARG A 244 -8.75 -19.32 10.52
C ARG A 244 -7.59 -18.94 9.58
N TRP A 245 -7.71 -17.77 8.99
CA TRP A 245 -6.72 -17.22 8.08
C TRP A 245 -6.75 -15.70 8.14
N GLU A 246 -5.64 -15.04 7.79
CA GLU A 246 -5.57 -13.61 7.52
C GLU A 246 -4.82 -13.37 6.22
N ARG A 247 -5.21 -12.30 5.54
CA ARG A 247 -4.67 -11.91 4.25
C ARG A 247 -4.32 -10.43 4.21
N TYR A 248 -3.13 -10.11 3.75
CA TYR A 248 -2.73 -8.76 3.39
C TYR A 248 -2.37 -8.71 1.90
N ALA A 249 -3.29 -8.31 1.04
CA ALA A 249 -3.20 -8.46 -0.41
C ALA A 249 -2.99 -9.95 -0.80
N ASP A 250 -1.85 -10.28 -1.39
CA ASP A 250 -1.44 -11.63 -1.80
C ASP A 250 -0.65 -12.41 -0.72
N ASP A 251 -0.24 -11.74 0.37
CA ASP A 251 0.38 -12.41 1.53
C ASP A 251 -0.71 -13.04 2.41
N ILE A 252 -0.74 -14.36 2.51
CA ILE A 252 -1.81 -15.13 3.20
C ILE A 252 -1.21 -16.08 4.23
N LEU A 253 -1.77 -16.09 5.45
CA LEU A 253 -1.47 -17.06 6.48
C LEU A 253 -2.72 -17.86 6.81
N VAL A 254 -2.61 -19.21 6.87
CA VAL A 254 -3.71 -20.11 7.23
C VAL A 254 -3.32 -20.94 8.44
N HIS A 255 -4.13 -20.91 9.50
CA HIS A 255 -3.85 -21.52 10.80
C HIS A 255 -4.48 -22.89 10.94
N CYS A 256 -3.69 -23.87 11.36
CA CYS A 256 -4.07 -25.27 11.46
C CYS A 256 -3.71 -25.86 12.82
N VAL A 257 -4.51 -26.82 13.28
CA VAL A 257 -4.28 -27.52 14.55
C VAL A 257 -3.23 -28.63 14.43
N SER A 258 -3.07 -29.22 13.23
CA SER A 258 -2.14 -30.32 12.98
C SER A 258 -1.42 -30.16 11.64
N GLU A 259 -0.25 -30.83 11.51
CA GLU A 259 0.50 -30.87 10.24
C GLU A 259 -0.31 -31.55 9.12
N LYS A 260 -1.08 -32.59 9.46
CA LYS A 260 -1.96 -33.28 8.51
C LYS A 260 -3.01 -32.35 7.93
N GLN A 261 -3.64 -31.53 8.80
CA GLN A 261 -4.59 -30.50 8.37
C GLN A 261 -3.92 -29.45 7.50
N ALA A 262 -2.71 -28.97 7.87
CA ALA A 262 -1.97 -27.99 7.10
C ALA A 262 -1.61 -28.50 5.70
N LYS A 263 -1.18 -29.77 5.57
CA LYS A 263 -0.92 -30.42 4.28
C LYS A 263 -2.18 -30.57 3.43
N TYR A 264 -3.30 -30.94 4.06
CA TYR A 264 -4.59 -31.08 3.40
C TYR A 264 -5.10 -29.76 2.84
N ILE A 265 -5.16 -28.72 3.69
CA ILE A 265 -5.68 -27.41 3.28
C ILE A 265 -4.78 -26.74 2.23
N LEU A 266 -3.45 -26.91 2.31
CA LEU A 266 -2.53 -26.42 1.30
C LEU A 266 -2.85 -26.99 -0.09
N ARG A 267 -3.07 -28.30 -0.20
CA ARG A 267 -3.46 -28.94 -1.48
C ARG A 267 -4.79 -28.42 -1.99
N ALA A 268 -5.78 -28.29 -1.11
CA ALA A 268 -7.09 -27.76 -1.48
C ALA A 268 -7.00 -26.32 -2.00
N ILE A 269 -6.21 -25.46 -1.34
CA ILE A 269 -5.96 -24.08 -1.79
C ILE A 269 -5.20 -24.07 -3.13
N GLU A 270 -4.20 -24.92 -3.32
CA GLU A 270 -3.46 -25.06 -4.58
C GLU A 270 -4.42 -25.37 -5.74
N THR A 271 -5.24 -26.41 -5.60
CA THR A 271 -6.26 -26.78 -6.60
C THR A 271 -7.25 -25.62 -6.87
N ARG A 272 -7.67 -24.91 -5.82
CA ARG A 272 -8.58 -23.77 -5.95
C ARG A 272 -7.95 -22.61 -6.73
N LEU A 273 -6.71 -22.27 -6.43
CA LEU A 273 -5.99 -21.19 -7.10
C LEU A 273 -5.70 -21.54 -8.56
N GLU A 274 -5.36 -22.80 -8.86
CA GLU A 274 -5.21 -23.30 -10.24
C GLU A 274 -6.50 -23.16 -11.04
N ALA A 275 -7.65 -23.50 -10.45
CA ALA A 275 -8.96 -23.25 -11.07
C ALA A 275 -9.25 -21.76 -11.31
N CYS A 276 -8.62 -20.86 -10.54
CA CYS A 276 -8.65 -19.41 -10.72
C CYS A 276 -7.51 -18.90 -11.62
N LYS A 277 -6.76 -19.80 -12.30
CA LYS A 277 -5.61 -19.50 -13.16
C LYS A 277 -4.46 -18.78 -12.42
N LEU A 278 -4.31 -19.05 -11.13
CA LEU A 278 -3.19 -18.60 -10.31
C LEU A 278 -2.32 -19.80 -9.91
N GLU A 279 -1.05 -19.55 -9.66
CA GLU A 279 -0.07 -20.54 -9.25
C GLU A 279 0.56 -20.17 -7.91
N LEU A 280 0.68 -21.13 -6.98
CA LEU A 280 1.47 -20.95 -5.76
C LEU A 280 2.97 -20.99 -6.06
N ASN A 281 3.72 -20.14 -5.39
CA ASN A 281 5.18 -20.20 -5.42
C ASN A 281 5.67 -21.31 -4.48
N LYS A 282 5.98 -22.49 -5.04
CA LYS A 282 6.38 -23.68 -4.27
C LYS A 282 7.66 -23.48 -3.45
N GLU A 283 8.57 -22.60 -3.86
CA GLU A 283 9.81 -22.32 -3.13
C GLU A 283 9.58 -21.47 -1.88
N LYS A 284 8.55 -20.62 -1.90
CA LYS A 284 8.26 -19.70 -0.80
C LYS A 284 7.10 -20.16 0.08
N THR A 285 6.14 -20.87 -0.49
CA THR A 285 5.01 -21.46 0.26
C THR A 285 5.54 -22.51 1.23
N ARG A 286 5.21 -22.37 2.52
CA ARG A 286 5.77 -23.22 3.58
C ARG A 286 4.73 -23.57 4.63
N ILE A 287 4.85 -24.78 5.18
CA ILE A 287 4.17 -25.17 6.41
C ILE A 287 5.13 -24.94 7.56
N VAL A 288 4.71 -24.15 8.55
CA VAL A 288 5.53 -23.67 9.67
C VAL A 288 4.94 -24.17 10.99
N PHE A 289 5.78 -24.71 11.85
CA PHE A 289 5.41 -25.08 13.22
C PHE A 289 5.59 -23.91 14.18
N CYS A 290 4.51 -23.55 14.86
CA CYS A 290 4.52 -22.44 15.83
C CYS A 290 5.06 -22.90 17.19
N LYS A 291 6.32 -23.23 17.26
CA LYS A 291 7.01 -23.72 18.46
C LYS A 291 7.00 -22.69 19.59
N ASP A 292 6.69 -23.14 20.80
CA ASP A 292 6.76 -22.34 22.03
C ASP A 292 7.18 -23.17 23.24
N GLY A 293 7.01 -22.66 24.46
CA GLY A 293 7.38 -23.40 25.68
C GLY A 293 6.59 -24.69 25.93
N ASN A 294 5.37 -24.79 25.40
CA ASN A 294 4.48 -25.94 25.57
C ASN A 294 4.53 -26.88 24.37
N ARG A 295 4.73 -26.35 23.17
CA ARG A 295 4.76 -27.08 21.90
C ARG A 295 6.19 -27.47 21.58
N LYS A 296 6.55 -28.71 22.00
CA LYS A 296 7.87 -29.31 21.80
C LYS A 296 7.93 -30.04 20.46
N GLY A 297 9.12 -30.24 19.93
CA GLY A 297 9.40 -30.92 18.67
C GLY A 297 10.42 -30.15 17.84
N GLY A 298 10.98 -30.78 16.82
CA GLY A 298 11.89 -30.19 15.84
C GLY A 298 11.29 -30.38 14.44
N TYR A 299 11.00 -29.29 13.75
CA TYR A 299 10.43 -29.32 12.41
C TYR A 299 11.29 -28.44 11.47
N PRO A 300 11.30 -28.69 10.16
CA PRO A 300 12.15 -27.97 9.22
C PRO A 300 11.93 -26.44 9.24
N ASN A 301 10.67 -26.02 9.43
CA ASN A 301 10.32 -24.60 9.47
C ASN A 301 9.69 -24.26 10.83
N GLU A 302 10.43 -23.48 11.63
CA GLU A 302 10.00 -22.95 12.93
C GLU A 302 9.99 -21.41 12.92
N SER A 303 9.92 -20.80 11.75
CA SER A 303 9.83 -19.34 11.59
C SER A 303 9.18 -18.96 10.26
N LEU A 304 8.46 -17.84 10.25
CA LEU A 304 7.90 -17.23 9.04
C LEU A 304 8.12 -15.72 9.05
N ASP A 305 8.16 -15.13 7.86
CA ASP A 305 8.21 -13.68 7.67
C ASP A 305 6.86 -13.19 7.15
N PHE A 306 6.23 -12.26 7.87
CA PHE A 306 4.96 -11.67 7.48
C PHE A 306 5.01 -10.15 7.67
N LEU A 307 4.75 -9.40 6.63
CA LEU A 307 4.71 -7.92 6.62
C LEU A 307 5.93 -7.24 7.27
N GLY A 308 7.12 -7.77 7.01
CA GLY A 308 8.37 -7.23 7.54
C GLY A 308 8.71 -7.65 8.97
N PHE A 309 7.89 -8.49 9.58
CA PHE A 309 8.16 -9.13 10.87
C PHE A 309 8.56 -10.60 10.67
N THR A 310 9.49 -11.08 11.50
CA THR A 310 9.81 -12.51 11.62
C THR A 310 9.15 -13.06 12.87
N PHE A 311 8.24 -14.01 12.71
CA PHE A 311 7.65 -14.84 13.76
C PHE A 311 8.56 -16.03 14.04
N ARG A 312 8.91 -16.24 15.30
CA ARG A 312 9.71 -17.40 15.76
C ARG A 312 9.62 -17.55 17.27
N PRO A 313 10.12 -18.65 17.86
CA PRO A 313 10.26 -18.78 19.31
C PRO A 313 11.12 -17.61 19.88
N ARG A 314 10.56 -16.89 20.88
CA ARG A 314 11.24 -15.79 21.58
C ARG A 314 10.93 -15.83 23.06
N ILE A 315 11.89 -15.44 23.88
CA ILE A 315 11.64 -15.18 25.29
C ILE A 315 10.87 -13.88 25.37
N VAL A 316 9.68 -13.94 25.97
CA VAL A 316 8.81 -12.79 26.23
C VAL A 316 8.49 -12.74 27.73
N MET A 317 8.15 -11.58 28.23
CA MET A 317 7.78 -11.37 29.62
C MET A 317 6.30 -11.00 29.74
N ASN A 318 5.57 -11.66 30.63
CA ASN A 318 4.17 -11.31 30.89
C ASN A 318 4.06 -10.06 31.80
N LYS A 319 2.83 -9.57 32.01
CA LYS A 319 2.58 -8.41 32.87
C LYS A 319 3.04 -8.59 34.33
N ARG A 320 3.21 -9.85 34.80
CA ARG A 320 3.68 -10.20 36.14
C ARG A 320 5.20 -10.38 36.23
N GLY A 321 5.96 -10.04 35.18
CA GLY A 321 7.42 -10.17 35.15
C GLY A 321 7.93 -11.59 34.87
N LYS A 322 7.07 -12.61 34.71
CA LYS A 322 7.48 -13.98 34.40
C LYS A 322 7.84 -14.12 32.92
N THR A 323 9.02 -14.68 32.64
CA THR A 323 9.49 -14.96 31.29
C THR A 323 9.06 -16.34 30.81
N PHE A 324 8.70 -16.46 29.52
CA PHE A 324 8.35 -17.70 28.86
C PHE A 324 8.69 -17.63 27.36
N ILE A 325 8.75 -18.80 26.70
CA ILE A 325 8.95 -18.87 25.26
C ILE A 325 7.62 -18.81 24.55
N SER A 326 7.47 -17.86 23.62
CA SER A 326 6.28 -17.68 22.78
C SER A 326 6.68 -17.55 21.32
N PHE A 327 5.84 -18.04 20.41
CA PHE A 327 5.98 -17.77 18.98
C PHE A 327 5.51 -16.35 18.69
N ALA A 328 6.45 -15.42 18.57
CA ALA A 328 6.18 -13.99 18.59
C ALA A 328 6.85 -13.22 17.45
N PRO A 329 6.19 -12.17 16.90
CA PRO A 329 6.74 -11.32 15.87
C PRO A 329 7.78 -10.34 16.43
N ALA A 330 8.82 -10.10 15.66
CA ALA A 330 9.71 -8.95 15.83
C ALA A 330 10.20 -8.50 14.45
N VAL A 331 10.78 -7.30 14.38
CA VAL A 331 11.35 -6.78 13.12
C VAL A 331 12.22 -7.82 12.43
N SER A 332 12.03 -8.03 11.14
CA SER A 332 12.79 -9.02 10.38
C SER A 332 14.23 -8.56 10.12
N ARG A 333 15.14 -9.52 9.95
CA ARG A 333 16.54 -9.22 9.58
C ARG A 333 16.63 -8.42 8.26
N LYS A 334 15.72 -8.69 7.32
CA LYS A 334 15.63 -7.99 6.02
C LYS A 334 15.26 -6.51 6.25
N ALA A 335 14.25 -6.25 7.07
CA ALA A 335 13.85 -4.89 7.43
C ALA A 335 14.95 -4.13 8.18
N LEU A 336 15.62 -4.77 9.16
CA LEU A 336 16.76 -4.16 9.86
C LEU A 336 17.92 -3.81 8.92
N LYS A 337 18.24 -4.70 7.97
CA LYS A 337 19.28 -4.42 6.95
C LYS A 337 18.90 -3.22 6.07
N MET A 338 17.64 -3.13 5.65
CA MET A 338 17.13 -2.01 4.87
C MET A 338 17.23 -0.70 5.66
N MET A 339 16.72 -0.66 6.90
CA MET A 339 16.82 0.51 7.78
C MET A 339 18.28 0.92 8.03
N SER A 340 19.17 -0.05 8.26
CA SER A 340 20.61 0.17 8.44
C SER A 340 21.25 0.82 7.20
N ARG A 341 20.84 0.44 5.97
CA ARG A 341 21.31 1.08 4.73
C ARG A 341 20.86 2.54 4.66
N VAL A 342 19.59 2.81 4.98
CA VAL A 342 19.04 4.17 5.01
C VAL A 342 19.78 5.03 6.04
N VAL A 343 20.03 4.53 7.26
CA VAL A 343 20.83 5.27 8.28
C VAL A 343 22.23 5.58 7.78
N ARG A 344 22.86 4.67 7.03
CA ARG A 344 24.17 4.92 6.42
C ARG A 344 24.13 5.98 5.34
N SER A 345 23.11 5.99 4.48
CA SER A 345 22.97 6.95 3.38
C SER A 345 22.77 8.41 3.85
N TRP A 346 22.33 8.62 5.08
CA TRP A 346 22.23 9.98 5.65
C TRP A 346 23.60 10.63 5.93
N HIS A 347 24.68 9.84 6.02
CA HIS A 347 26.02 10.32 6.28
C HIS A 347 26.13 11.27 7.48
N LEU A 348 25.34 11.02 8.55
CA LEU A 348 25.18 11.93 9.69
C LEU A 348 26.54 12.36 10.28
N GLY A 349 27.50 11.46 10.36
CA GLY A 349 28.85 11.77 10.84
C GLY A 349 29.59 12.82 9.99
N ARG A 350 29.14 13.16 8.78
CA ARG A 350 29.73 14.19 7.89
C ARG A 350 28.95 15.51 7.91
N ARG A 351 27.78 15.54 8.56
CA ARG A 351 26.89 16.71 8.60
C ARG A 351 27.26 17.69 9.72
N SER A 352 28.51 18.13 9.76
CA SER A 352 28.99 19.14 10.73
C SER A 352 28.34 20.53 10.51
N ASP A 353 27.72 20.76 9.35
CA ASP A 353 26.87 21.90 9.03
C ASP A 353 25.63 21.99 9.94
N LEU A 354 25.06 20.84 10.33
CA LEU A 354 23.85 20.79 11.14
C LEU A 354 24.13 20.90 12.63
N SER A 355 23.20 21.49 13.37
CA SER A 355 23.11 21.41 14.83
C SER A 355 22.54 20.05 15.27
N MET A 356 22.57 19.74 16.57
CA MET A 356 21.93 18.54 17.14
C MET A 356 20.42 18.52 16.84
N LYS A 357 19.75 19.70 16.95
CA LYS A 357 18.33 19.85 16.59
C LYS A 357 18.10 19.64 15.09
N GLY A 358 18.99 20.16 14.23
CA GLY A 358 18.93 19.94 12.78
C GLY A 358 19.07 18.47 12.39
N LEU A 359 19.98 17.71 13.04
CA LEU A 359 20.07 16.25 12.86
C LEU A 359 18.79 15.55 13.28
N ALA A 360 18.20 15.94 14.41
CA ALA A 360 16.96 15.36 14.92
C ALA A 360 15.80 15.61 13.95
N SER A 361 15.65 16.82 13.42
CA SER A 361 14.64 17.16 12.42
C SER A 361 14.78 16.35 11.14
N LEU A 362 16.01 16.07 10.70
CA LEU A 362 16.28 15.26 9.53
C LEU A 362 15.86 13.79 9.72
N VAL A 363 16.18 13.17 10.86
CA VAL A 363 16.04 11.71 11.03
C VAL A 363 14.74 11.29 11.71
N ASN A 364 14.18 12.12 12.59
CA ASN A 364 13.03 11.75 13.41
C ASN A 364 11.78 11.34 12.63
N PRO A 365 11.39 11.97 11.51
CA PRO A 365 10.21 11.56 10.77
C PRO A 365 10.29 10.08 10.36
N VAL A 366 11.44 9.66 9.84
CA VAL A 366 11.67 8.28 9.40
C VAL A 366 11.81 7.32 10.58
N VAL A 367 12.60 7.70 11.58
CA VAL A 367 12.85 6.85 12.77
C VAL A 367 11.55 6.64 13.58
N ARG A 368 10.70 7.65 13.71
CA ARG A 368 9.37 7.52 14.34
C ARG A 368 8.49 6.54 13.58
N GLY A 369 8.48 6.61 12.24
CA GLY A 369 7.76 5.65 11.41
C GLY A 369 8.20 4.21 11.69
N TRP A 370 9.51 3.96 11.74
CA TRP A 370 10.03 2.63 12.06
C TRP A 370 9.70 2.17 13.48
N ILE A 371 9.80 3.05 14.46
CA ILE A 371 9.45 2.74 15.86
C ILE A 371 7.97 2.42 15.98
N ASN A 372 7.09 3.23 15.40
CA ASN A 372 5.65 3.04 15.46
C ASN A 372 5.23 1.71 14.81
N TYR A 373 5.86 1.35 13.69
CA TYR A 373 5.55 0.11 12.98
C TYR A 373 6.18 -1.11 13.66
N TYR A 374 7.50 -1.16 13.75
CA TYR A 374 8.24 -2.35 14.21
C TYR A 374 8.36 -2.48 15.73
N GLY A 375 8.15 -1.39 16.47
CA GLY A 375 8.21 -1.39 17.94
C GLY A 375 6.96 -1.93 18.63
N SER A 376 5.87 -2.20 17.88
CA SER A 376 4.57 -2.59 18.43
C SER A 376 4.59 -3.91 19.22
N TYR A 377 5.41 -4.88 18.81
CA TYR A 377 5.38 -6.24 19.37
C TYR A 377 6.63 -6.62 20.14
N HIS A 378 7.81 -6.27 19.66
CA HIS A 378 9.10 -6.62 20.31
C HIS A 378 10.11 -5.47 20.13
N PRO A 379 9.95 -4.38 20.88
CA PRO A 379 10.70 -3.13 20.68
C PRO A 379 12.21 -3.29 20.86
N SER A 380 12.68 -4.20 21.74
CA SER A 380 14.12 -4.45 21.94
C SER A 380 14.83 -5.00 20.69
N ALA A 381 14.08 -5.59 19.74
CA ALA A 381 14.67 -6.03 18.47
C ALA A 381 15.16 -4.87 17.58
N LEU A 382 14.77 -3.62 17.88
CA LEU A 382 15.28 -2.41 17.21
C LEU A 382 16.58 -1.86 17.85
N PHE A 383 17.06 -2.40 18.94
CA PHE A 383 18.27 -1.91 19.61
C PHE A 383 19.52 -1.84 18.72
N PRO A 384 19.79 -2.79 17.82
CA PRO A 384 20.91 -2.67 16.89
C PRO A 384 20.80 -1.42 15.99
N LEU A 385 19.60 -1.02 15.60
CA LEU A 385 19.35 0.19 14.83
C LEU A 385 19.60 1.45 15.68
N TYR A 386 19.16 1.44 16.94
CA TYR A 386 19.39 2.56 17.87
C TYR A 386 20.88 2.75 18.18
N ALA A 387 21.61 1.66 18.40
CA ALA A 387 23.06 1.69 18.57
C ALA A 387 23.78 2.27 17.35
N GLN A 388 23.34 1.91 16.14
CA GLN A 388 23.88 2.47 14.90
C GLN A 388 23.63 3.98 14.79
N LEU A 389 22.42 4.46 15.08
CA LEU A 389 22.08 5.88 15.10
C LEU A 389 22.94 6.64 16.10
N THR A 390 23.07 6.14 17.32
CA THR A 390 23.90 6.73 18.36
C THR A 390 25.39 6.77 17.95
N SER A 391 25.90 5.71 17.33
CA SER A 391 27.27 5.70 16.80
C SER A 391 27.51 6.79 15.73
N GLN A 392 26.52 7.04 14.85
CA GLN A 392 26.61 8.12 13.88
C GLN A 392 26.59 9.51 14.55
N GLN A 393 25.81 9.69 15.61
CA GLN A 393 25.77 10.93 16.41
C GLN A 393 27.10 11.16 17.12
N VAL A 394 27.73 10.13 17.68
CA VAL A 394 29.06 10.22 18.27
C VAL A 394 30.12 10.63 17.24
N ARG A 395 30.09 10.04 16.05
CA ARG A 395 30.98 10.42 14.93
C ARG A 395 30.79 11.86 14.49
N TRP A 396 29.53 12.33 14.45
CA TRP A 396 29.21 13.72 14.17
C TRP A 396 29.77 14.66 15.24
N ALA A 397 29.55 14.37 16.52
CA ALA A 397 30.07 15.19 17.63
C ALA A 397 31.60 15.30 17.59
N LYS A 398 32.31 14.19 17.31
CA LYS A 398 33.79 14.18 17.15
C LYS A 398 34.26 15.12 16.04
N ARG A 399 33.52 15.23 14.93
CA ARG A 399 33.93 16.09 13.80
C ARG A 399 33.53 17.52 14.03
N LYS A 400 32.38 17.78 14.63
CA LYS A 400 31.84 19.12 14.84
C LYS A 400 32.61 19.87 15.94
N TYR A 401 32.96 19.18 17.03
CA TYR A 401 33.51 19.84 18.19
C TYR A 401 34.97 19.46 18.43
N LYS A 402 35.92 20.42 18.32
CA LYS A 402 37.35 20.18 18.52
C LYS A 402 37.66 19.55 19.88
N LYS A 403 36.91 19.94 20.95
CA LYS A 403 37.08 19.37 22.32
C LYS A 403 36.64 17.90 22.45
N MET A 404 35.91 17.34 21.43
CA MET A 404 35.34 15.99 21.44
C MET A 404 36.12 15.01 20.53
N ARG A 405 37.40 15.18 20.29
CA ARG A 405 38.20 14.33 19.37
C ARG A 405 38.25 12.85 19.78
N SER A 406 38.26 12.55 21.09
CA SER A 406 38.18 11.17 21.58
C SER A 406 36.78 10.60 21.43
N TYR A 407 36.66 9.34 20.93
CA TYR A 407 35.39 8.63 20.82
C TYR A 407 34.69 8.51 22.18
N ARG A 408 35.44 8.19 23.24
CA ARG A 408 34.94 8.07 24.61
C ARG A 408 34.32 9.40 25.08
N LYS A 409 35.05 10.52 24.95
CA LYS A 409 34.55 11.85 25.36
C LYS A 409 33.30 12.24 24.58
N ALA A 410 33.26 11.98 23.27
CA ALA A 410 32.10 12.26 22.45
C ALA A 410 30.88 11.37 22.81
N LYS A 411 31.11 10.09 23.12
CA LYS A 411 30.09 9.16 23.58
C LYS A 411 29.47 9.61 24.90
N GLU A 412 30.31 9.89 25.90
CA GLU A 412 29.87 10.38 27.21
C GLU A 412 29.10 11.71 27.11
N TRP A 413 29.51 12.58 26.19
CA TRP A 413 28.79 13.83 25.93
C TRP A 413 27.41 13.58 25.32
N ILE A 414 27.29 12.70 24.32
CA ILE A 414 25.99 12.30 23.73
C ILE A 414 25.11 11.66 24.80
N GLU A 415 25.66 10.81 25.67
CA GLU A 415 24.92 10.19 26.77
C GLU A 415 24.35 11.24 27.72
N ARG A 416 25.17 12.16 28.22
CA ARG A 416 24.72 13.26 29.09
C ARG A 416 23.68 14.15 28.39
N TYR A 417 23.91 14.44 27.12
CA TYR A 417 22.95 15.23 26.34
C TYR A 417 21.61 14.52 26.19
N SER A 418 21.63 13.23 25.90
CA SER A 418 20.44 12.41 25.75
C SER A 418 19.64 12.23 27.06
N HIS A 419 20.31 12.22 28.21
CA HIS A 419 19.62 12.24 29.50
C HIS A 419 18.88 13.57 29.77
N ARG A 420 19.51 14.68 29.40
CA ARG A 420 18.92 16.02 29.59
C ARG A 420 17.78 16.31 28.61
N GLU A 421 17.91 15.87 27.36
CA GLU A 421 17.01 16.16 26.24
C GLU A 421 16.47 14.86 25.63
N ASN A 422 15.92 13.97 26.45
CA ASN A 422 15.54 12.59 26.05
C ASN A 422 14.48 12.51 24.97
N SER A 423 13.72 13.58 24.71
CA SER A 423 12.71 13.68 23.67
C SER A 423 13.25 14.18 22.33
N LEU A 424 14.51 14.68 22.27
CA LEU A 424 15.06 15.29 21.06
C LEU A 424 15.14 14.31 19.90
N PHE A 425 15.64 13.10 20.13
CA PHE A 425 15.62 12.03 19.13
C PHE A 425 14.59 10.97 19.51
N ALA A 426 13.83 10.52 18.51
CA ALA A 426 12.76 9.54 18.72
C ALA A 426 13.22 8.24 19.38
N HIS A 427 14.41 7.72 19.00
CA HIS A 427 14.97 6.50 19.57
C HIS A 427 15.50 6.66 21.01
N TRP A 428 15.92 7.87 21.43
CA TRP A 428 16.36 8.11 22.80
C TRP A 428 15.22 7.89 23.79
N ARG A 429 14.02 8.43 23.52
CA ARG A 429 12.82 8.23 24.35
C ARG A 429 12.45 6.76 24.51
N TRP A 430 12.59 5.96 23.43
CA TRP A 430 12.32 4.52 23.46
C TRP A 430 13.38 3.74 24.22
N TRP A 431 14.63 4.10 24.04
CA TRP A 431 15.75 3.50 24.76
C TRP A 431 15.56 3.53 26.28
N TYR A 432 15.16 4.68 26.83
CA TYR A 432 14.88 4.83 28.26
C TYR A 432 13.62 4.11 28.72
N ARG A 433 12.57 4.08 27.93
CA ARG A 433 11.31 3.38 28.26
C ARG A 433 11.46 1.87 28.38
N THR A 434 12.40 1.28 27.65
CA THR A 434 12.63 -0.17 27.63
C THR A 434 13.77 -0.62 28.58
N GLY A 435 14.30 0.27 29.43
CA GLY A 435 15.32 -0.04 30.41
C GLY A 435 16.72 -0.27 29.84
N GLY A 436 16.94 0.07 28.57
CA GLY A 436 18.24 -0.04 27.93
C GLY A 436 18.96 1.30 27.88
N GLY A 437 19.86 1.59 28.81
CA GLY A 437 20.80 2.70 28.67
C GLY A 437 21.74 2.50 27.47
N ILE A 438 22.29 3.59 26.93
CA ILE A 438 23.23 3.57 25.77
C ILE A 438 24.45 2.65 26.03
N THR A 439 24.71 2.32 27.27
CA THR A 439 25.83 1.46 27.75
C THR A 439 25.60 -0.04 27.55
N ARG A 440 24.36 -0.54 27.36
CA ARG A 440 24.07 -1.99 27.24
C ARG A 440 24.00 -2.51 25.79
N ALA A 441 24.33 -1.70 24.81
CA ALA A 441 24.37 -2.10 23.40
C ALA A 441 25.82 -2.30 22.91
N VAL A 442 26.60 -3.11 23.62
CA VAL A 442 27.90 -3.62 23.15
C VAL A 442 27.77 -5.12 22.98
#